data_911b569124993c070cbfa72cf69bf4b8
#
_entry.id   911b569124993c070cbfa72cf69bf4b8
#
_cell.length_a   1.000
_cell.length_b   1.000
_cell.length_c   1.000
_cell.angle_alpha   90.00
_cell.angle_beta   90.00
_cell.angle_gamma   90.00
#
_symmetry.space_group_name_H-M   'P 1'
#
loop_
_entity.id
_entity.type
_entity.pdbx_description
1 polymer ?
#
loop_
_entity_poly.entity_id
_entity_poly.type
_entity_poly.pdbx_seq_one_letter_code
_entity_poly.pdbx_strand_id
1 'polypeptide(L)'
;MLTVVGSLVACYGTSALAADAYPTKPIRMIVGFAPGGGTDTTARALTPKLAERLGQQVIVDNRPGAAGNIATEITANAPADGYTILMGTIAALSINPTLYGNLPFNPQQDLAPVTRAVDSTNILVVHPTIAAKSVKELIALAKTKSLNGGSSGIGGAGHLALELFNVSAGTKITHVPYKGGGPAMTDLLGGQISLIFATAASAIPHVQSGKIRGLAVTTAKRSQLVDLPTVAESGLPGFEANNWYGIVVPAKTPRPIIDRLNKEFVAVLNAPDVKSILFRQGLDIAPSTPEAFGAYIKSETTKWAKVIKASGAKPE
;
A
#
# COMPACT_ATOMS: atom_id res chain seq x y z
N MET A 1 8.28 -39.79 65.16
CA MET A 1 8.83 -38.86 64.17
C MET A 1 8.17 -39.20 62.83
N LEU A 2 7.08 -38.47 62.47
CA LEU A 2 6.41 -38.66 61.17
C LEU A 2 6.83 -37.51 60.25
N THR A 3 7.45 -37.88 59.13
CA THR A 3 7.88 -36.93 58.08
C THR A 3 6.75 -36.81 57.04
N VAL A 4 6.09 -35.63 56.97
CA VAL A 4 5.10 -35.33 55.94
C VAL A 4 5.85 -34.80 54.73
N VAL A 5 5.82 -35.55 53.61
CA VAL A 5 6.32 -35.12 52.28
C VAL A 5 5.14 -34.39 51.59
N GLY A 6 5.25 -33.09 51.50
CA GLY A 6 4.30 -32.26 50.74
C GLY A 6 4.61 -32.29 49.25
N SER A 7 3.73 -32.86 48.43
CA SER A 7 3.80 -32.80 46.94
C SER A 7 3.41 -31.44 46.43
N LEU A 8 4.34 -30.72 45.82
CA LEU A 8 4.10 -29.51 45.08
C LEU A 8 3.55 -29.89 43.68
N VAL A 9 2.23 -29.73 43.49
CA VAL A 9 1.60 -29.83 42.17
C VAL A 9 1.79 -28.50 41.45
N ALA A 10 2.69 -28.50 40.47
CA ALA A 10 2.86 -27.34 39.57
C ALA A 10 1.70 -27.29 38.58
N CYS A 11 0.86 -26.25 38.69
CA CYS A 11 -0.15 -25.94 37.70
C CYS A 11 0.54 -25.36 36.43
N TYR A 12 0.87 -26.23 35.48
CA TYR A 12 1.13 -25.84 34.08
C TYR A 12 -0.17 -26.04 33.30
N GLY A 13 -0.86 -24.98 33.04
CA GLY A 13 -2.00 -25.07 32.15
C GLY A 13 -2.79 -23.77 32.13
N THR A 14 -2.74 -23.04 31.02
CA THR A 14 -3.89 -22.32 30.43
C THR A 14 -3.49 -21.25 29.42
N SER A 15 -2.43 -21.43 28.66
CA SER A 15 -2.17 -20.51 27.53
C SER A 15 -2.81 -20.93 26.20
N ALA A 16 -3.29 -22.17 26.08
CA ALA A 16 -3.88 -22.69 24.85
C ALA A 16 -5.36 -22.32 24.65
N LEU A 17 -6.12 -22.08 25.72
CA LEU A 17 -7.57 -21.80 25.64
C LEU A 17 -7.92 -20.39 25.16
N ALA A 18 -6.99 -19.44 25.19
CA ALA A 18 -7.28 -18.05 24.78
C ALA A 18 -7.33 -17.84 23.26
N ALA A 19 -6.74 -18.72 22.46
CA ALA A 19 -6.71 -18.57 21.00
C ALA A 19 -8.01 -19.04 20.33
N ASP A 20 -8.73 -20.00 20.91
CA ASP A 20 -10.01 -20.49 20.38
C ASP A 20 -11.16 -19.50 20.58
N ALA A 21 -11.03 -18.55 21.50
CA ALA A 21 -12.05 -17.54 21.80
C ALA A 21 -11.85 -16.21 21.05
N TYR A 22 -10.74 -16.03 20.32
CA TYR A 22 -10.48 -14.78 19.59
C TYR A 22 -11.24 -14.71 18.26
N PRO A 23 -11.91 -13.55 17.95
CA PRO A 23 -12.11 -12.35 18.76
C PRO A 23 -13.38 -12.42 19.63
N THR A 24 -13.37 -11.81 20.84
CA THR A 24 -14.52 -11.72 21.76
C THR A 24 -15.09 -10.30 21.86
N LYS A 25 -14.44 -9.31 21.26
CA LYS A 25 -14.81 -7.89 21.22
C LYS A 25 -14.50 -7.30 19.84
N PRO A 26 -15.03 -6.11 19.51
CA PRO A 26 -14.75 -5.45 18.25
C PRO A 26 -13.25 -5.24 17.97
N ILE A 27 -12.87 -5.40 16.69
CA ILE A 27 -11.52 -5.16 16.19
C ILE A 27 -11.47 -3.75 15.59
N ARG A 28 -10.44 -2.99 15.93
CA ARG A 28 -10.17 -1.67 15.38
C ARG A 28 -9.19 -1.78 14.21
N MET A 29 -9.63 -1.42 13.00
CA MET A 29 -8.80 -1.34 11.80
C MET A 29 -8.37 0.11 11.60
N ILE A 30 -7.11 0.41 11.88
CA ILE A 30 -6.55 1.75 11.69
C ILE A 30 -6.21 1.95 10.21
N VAL A 31 -6.54 3.14 9.69
CA VAL A 31 -6.27 3.60 8.32
C VAL A 31 -5.56 4.94 8.38
N GLY A 32 -4.34 5.03 7.81
CA GLY A 32 -3.46 6.20 7.89
C GLY A 32 -3.83 7.36 6.96
N PHE A 33 -5.03 7.38 6.38
CA PHE A 33 -5.47 8.35 5.40
C PHE A 33 -6.92 8.80 5.68
N ALA A 34 -7.28 9.96 5.12
CA ALA A 34 -8.63 10.51 5.26
C ALA A 34 -9.70 9.58 4.68
N PRO A 35 -10.94 9.62 5.23
CA PRO A 35 -12.07 8.90 4.67
C PRO A 35 -12.28 9.19 3.18
N GLY A 36 -12.73 8.17 2.43
CA GLY A 36 -12.97 8.24 0.99
C GLY A 36 -11.73 8.07 0.11
N GLY A 37 -10.54 8.01 0.67
CA GLY A 37 -9.32 7.64 -0.07
C GLY A 37 -9.23 6.14 -0.36
N GLY A 38 -8.35 5.74 -1.28
CA GLY A 38 -8.23 4.34 -1.72
C GLY A 38 -8.00 3.33 -0.60
N THR A 39 -7.20 3.69 0.42
CA THR A 39 -6.98 2.82 1.59
C THR A 39 -8.24 2.67 2.44
N ASP A 40 -9.00 3.75 2.65
CA ASP A 40 -10.25 3.75 3.40
C ASP A 40 -11.34 2.95 2.68
N THR A 41 -11.52 3.18 1.38
CA THR A 41 -12.52 2.46 0.58
C THR A 41 -12.19 0.96 0.50
N THR A 42 -10.91 0.59 0.44
CA THR A 42 -10.46 -0.80 0.53
C THR A 42 -10.81 -1.41 1.90
N ALA A 43 -10.49 -0.73 2.99
CA ALA A 43 -10.80 -1.19 4.34
C ALA A 43 -12.33 -1.43 4.49
N ARG A 44 -13.14 -0.48 4.07
CA ARG A 44 -14.62 -0.58 4.14
C ARG A 44 -15.22 -1.64 3.21
N ALA A 45 -14.55 -1.98 2.11
CA ALA A 45 -14.96 -3.10 1.26
C ALA A 45 -14.75 -4.47 1.94
N LEU A 46 -13.77 -4.57 2.84
CA LEU A 46 -13.43 -5.82 3.52
C LEU A 46 -14.20 -6.01 4.85
N THR A 47 -14.40 -4.92 5.60
CA THR A 47 -14.86 -5.00 7.00
C THR A 47 -16.24 -5.63 7.22
N PRO A 48 -17.26 -5.49 6.35
CA PRO A 48 -18.55 -6.17 6.57
C PRO A 48 -18.40 -7.69 6.54
N LYS A 49 -17.73 -8.21 5.53
CA LYS A 49 -17.55 -9.66 5.40
C LYS A 49 -16.56 -10.24 6.40
N LEU A 50 -15.57 -9.44 6.84
CA LEU A 50 -14.73 -9.81 7.97
C LEU A 50 -15.52 -9.92 9.27
N ALA A 51 -16.44 -8.98 9.51
CA ALA A 51 -17.29 -9.01 10.71
C ALA A 51 -18.17 -10.26 10.74
N GLU A 52 -18.78 -10.66 9.62
CA GLU A 52 -19.53 -11.90 9.49
C GLU A 52 -18.68 -13.13 9.85
N ARG A 53 -17.46 -13.21 9.31
CA ARG A 53 -16.58 -14.36 9.49
C ARG A 53 -15.94 -14.45 10.87
N LEU A 54 -15.65 -13.30 11.47
CA LEU A 54 -15.03 -13.21 12.80
C LEU A 54 -16.07 -13.24 13.94
N GLY A 55 -17.36 -13.02 13.63
CA GLY A 55 -18.42 -12.91 14.63
C GLY A 55 -18.33 -11.64 15.51
N GLN A 56 -17.49 -10.68 15.11
CA GLN A 56 -17.26 -9.42 15.82
C GLN A 56 -17.15 -8.27 14.84
N GLN A 57 -17.57 -7.08 15.24
CA GLN A 57 -17.45 -5.88 14.41
C GLN A 57 -15.98 -5.55 14.10
N VAL A 58 -15.71 -5.12 12.87
CA VAL A 58 -14.42 -4.56 12.46
C VAL A 58 -14.63 -3.09 12.12
N ILE A 59 -14.13 -2.20 12.99
CA ILE A 59 -14.39 -0.75 12.95
C ILE A 59 -13.21 -0.06 12.27
N VAL A 60 -13.48 0.64 11.15
CA VAL A 60 -12.49 1.47 10.47
C VAL A 60 -12.29 2.77 11.23
N ASP A 61 -11.04 3.04 11.63
CA ASP A 61 -10.65 4.23 12.36
C ASP A 61 -9.57 5.00 11.56
N ASN A 62 -9.95 6.11 10.96
CA ASN A 62 -9.06 6.92 10.17
C ASN A 62 -8.17 7.81 11.05
N ARG A 63 -6.84 7.65 10.93
CA ARG A 63 -5.80 8.43 11.63
C ARG A 63 -4.81 9.01 10.61
N PRO A 64 -5.22 10.02 9.84
CA PRO A 64 -4.40 10.58 8.78
C PRO A 64 -3.22 11.37 9.32
N GLY A 65 -2.15 11.45 8.52
CA GLY A 65 -1.01 12.31 8.77
C GLY A 65 0.34 11.65 8.48
N ALA A 66 1.31 12.47 8.10
CA ALA A 66 2.70 12.08 7.79
C ALA A 66 2.79 10.84 6.88
N ALA A 67 2.04 10.81 5.77
CA ALA A 67 1.99 9.69 4.82
C ALA A 67 1.69 8.32 5.48
N GLY A 68 0.87 8.30 6.55
CA GLY A 68 0.47 7.11 7.29
C GLY A 68 1.35 6.78 8.51
N ASN A 69 2.40 7.56 8.78
CA ASN A 69 3.28 7.30 9.92
C ASN A 69 2.53 7.37 11.26
N ILE A 70 1.60 8.34 11.44
CA ILE A 70 0.81 8.46 12.67
C ILE A 70 0.01 7.17 12.95
N ALA A 71 -0.67 6.64 11.94
CA ALA A 71 -1.43 5.40 12.06
C ALA A 71 -0.53 4.20 12.38
N THR A 72 0.64 4.17 11.76
CA THR A 72 1.64 3.10 11.94
C THR A 72 2.20 3.12 13.36
N GLU A 73 2.55 4.30 13.89
CA GLU A 73 3.02 4.48 15.26
C GLU A 73 1.97 4.07 16.30
N ILE A 74 0.71 4.51 16.11
CA ILE A 74 -0.42 4.10 16.97
C ILE A 74 -0.54 2.57 17.01
N THR A 75 -0.40 1.91 15.86
CA THR A 75 -0.49 0.44 15.79
C THR A 75 0.72 -0.23 16.43
N ALA A 76 1.93 0.25 16.16
CA ALA A 76 3.15 -0.30 16.73
C ALA A 76 3.15 -0.27 18.27
N ASN A 77 2.56 0.78 18.85
CA ASN A 77 2.46 0.96 20.30
C ASN A 77 1.18 0.38 20.92
N ALA A 78 0.30 -0.25 20.12
CA ALA A 78 -0.93 -0.84 20.64
C ALA A 78 -0.67 -2.18 21.37
N PRO A 79 -1.59 -2.63 22.24
CA PRO A 79 -1.53 -3.96 22.82
C PRO A 79 -1.44 -5.04 21.74
N ALA A 80 -0.58 -6.03 21.94
CA ALA A 80 -0.34 -7.13 20.98
C ALA A 80 -1.39 -8.25 21.15
N ASP A 81 -2.65 -7.91 21.23
CA ASP A 81 -3.79 -8.79 21.49
C ASP A 81 -4.66 -9.05 20.24
N GLY A 82 -4.27 -8.50 19.08
CA GLY A 82 -4.96 -8.67 17.81
C GLY A 82 -6.19 -7.76 17.61
N TYR A 83 -6.56 -6.93 18.59
CA TYR A 83 -7.73 -6.03 18.47
C TYR A 83 -7.41 -4.67 17.85
N THR A 84 -6.14 -4.38 17.63
CA THR A 84 -5.71 -3.24 16.82
C THR A 84 -4.93 -3.77 15.62
N ILE A 85 -5.43 -3.53 14.41
CA ILE A 85 -4.80 -3.91 13.15
C ILE A 85 -4.64 -2.67 12.27
N LEU A 86 -3.66 -2.65 11.39
CA LEU A 86 -3.41 -1.56 10.46
C LEU A 86 -3.63 -2.02 9.02
N MET A 87 -4.42 -1.26 8.26
CA MET A 87 -4.34 -1.27 6.81
C MET A 87 -3.13 -0.42 6.40
N GLY A 88 -1.97 -1.06 6.35
CA GLY A 88 -0.71 -0.42 6.00
C GLY A 88 -0.56 -0.24 4.50
N THR A 89 0.22 0.77 4.11
CA THR A 89 0.54 1.06 2.71
C THR A 89 2.04 0.90 2.45
N ILE A 90 2.41 0.81 1.18
CA ILE A 90 3.81 0.82 0.75
C ILE A 90 4.56 2.02 1.35
N ALA A 91 3.92 3.20 1.41
CA ALA A 91 4.53 4.40 1.98
C ALA A 91 4.97 4.16 3.42
N ALA A 92 4.03 3.80 4.29
CA ALA A 92 4.29 3.67 5.72
C ALA A 92 5.18 2.47 6.07
N LEU A 93 5.07 1.34 5.33
CA LEU A 93 5.75 0.09 5.67
C LEU A 93 7.12 -0.07 4.99
N SER A 94 7.38 0.60 3.85
CA SER A 94 8.58 0.35 3.06
C SER A 94 9.35 1.61 2.61
N ILE A 95 8.65 2.73 2.39
CA ILE A 95 9.25 3.96 1.85
C ILE A 95 9.71 4.89 2.98
N ASN A 96 8.79 5.21 3.89
CA ASN A 96 8.99 6.22 4.92
C ASN A 96 10.17 5.93 5.87
N PRO A 97 10.50 4.66 6.21
CA PRO A 97 11.69 4.38 7.02
C PRO A 97 12.99 4.95 6.44
N THR A 98 13.12 4.93 5.11
CA THR A 98 14.28 5.53 4.44
C THR A 98 14.09 7.02 4.17
N LEU A 99 12.90 7.43 3.75
CA LEU A 99 12.61 8.80 3.35
C LEU A 99 12.71 9.79 4.52
N TYR A 100 12.15 9.43 5.68
CA TYR A 100 12.15 10.28 6.87
C TYR A 100 13.41 10.09 7.75
N GLY A 101 14.09 8.95 7.62
CA GLY A 101 15.36 8.66 8.31
C GLY A 101 15.25 8.42 9.81
N ASN A 102 14.43 9.19 10.53
CA ASN A 102 14.24 9.07 11.97
C ASN A 102 12.74 9.02 12.30
N LEU A 103 12.20 7.82 12.39
CA LEU A 103 10.83 7.56 12.84
C LEU A 103 10.84 7.07 14.28
N PRO A 104 9.80 7.37 15.10
CA PRO A 104 9.68 6.85 16.48
C PRO A 104 9.34 5.36 16.55
N PHE A 105 9.32 4.67 15.43
CA PHE A 105 9.03 3.23 15.29
C PHE A 105 9.80 2.64 14.10
N ASN A 106 9.98 1.33 14.11
CA ASN A 106 10.54 0.58 13.00
C ASN A 106 9.50 -0.43 12.47
N PRO A 107 8.88 -0.19 11.29
CA PRO A 107 7.82 -1.08 10.80
C PRO A 107 8.22 -2.55 10.68
N GLN A 108 9.50 -2.84 10.43
CA GLN A 108 10.00 -4.22 10.28
C GLN A 108 10.25 -4.92 11.62
N GLN A 109 10.36 -4.17 12.73
CA GLN A 109 10.61 -4.72 14.07
C GLN A 109 9.37 -4.62 14.96
N ASP A 110 8.59 -3.55 14.80
CA ASP A 110 7.48 -3.22 15.69
C ASP A 110 6.13 -3.71 15.17
N LEU A 111 6.09 -4.22 13.91
CA LEU A 111 4.88 -4.78 13.30
C LEU A 111 5.12 -6.20 12.78
N ALA A 112 4.09 -7.05 12.92
CA ALA A 112 4.05 -8.37 12.31
C ALA A 112 3.11 -8.36 11.09
N PRO A 113 3.54 -8.91 9.93
CA PRO A 113 2.70 -9.02 8.75
C PRO A 113 1.59 -10.06 8.96
N VAL A 114 0.39 -9.77 8.44
CA VAL A 114 -0.74 -10.69 8.39
C VAL A 114 -0.96 -11.16 6.96
N THR A 115 -1.21 -10.25 6.03
CA THR A 115 -1.35 -10.56 4.60
C THR A 115 -1.17 -9.31 3.75
N ARG A 116 -0.61 -9.44 2.57
CA ARG A 116 -0.81 -8.46 1.51
C ARG A 116 -2.26 -8.55 1.08
N ALA A 117 -2.94 -7.43 0.98
CA ALA A 117 -4.36 -7.42 0.66
C ALA A 117 -4.60 -7.18 -0.83
N VAL A 118 -4.09 -6.07 -1.34
CA VAL A 118 -4.32 -5.63 -2.72
C VAL A 118 -3.10 -4.95 -3.30
N ASP A 119 -3.01 -5.01 -4.62
CA ASP A 119 -2.18 -4.14 -5.46
C ASP A 119 -3.05 -3.09 -6.12
N SER A 120 -2.56 -1.86 -6.14
CA SER A 120 -3.18 -0.77 -6.87
C SER A 120 -2.32 -0.45 -8.09
N THR A 121 -2.86 -0.72 -9.26
CA THR A 121 -2.20 -0.37 -10.53
C THR A 121 -2.14 1.14 -10.67
N ASN A 122 -0.96 1.68 -10.95
CA ASN A 122 -0.80 3.04 -11.43
C ASN A 122 -0.67 3.04 -12.95
N ILE A 123 -1.17 4.10 -13.57
CA ILE A 123 -1.06 4.35 -15.01
C ILE A 123 -0.21 5.60 -15.21
N LEU A 124 0.82 5.50 -16.03
CA LEU A 124 1.53 6.67 -16.56
C LEU A 124 0.63 7.34 -17.58
N VAL A 125 0.15 8.53 -17.24
CA VAL A 125 -0.71 9.33 -18.10
C VAL A 125 -0.07 10.68 -18.38
N VAL A 126 -0.32 11.21 -19.59
CA VAL A 126 0.18 12.52 -20.04
C VAL A 126 -0.98 13.39 -20.50
N HIS A 127 -0.81 14.72 -20.41
CA HIS A 127 -1.74 15.65 -21.05
C HIS A 127 -1.69 15.51 -22.60
N PRO A 128 -2.79 15.63 -23.35
CA PRO A 128 -2.82 15.44 -24.80
C PRO A 128 -1.87 16.32 -25.60
N THR A 129 -1.51 17.50 -25.10
CA THR A 129 -0.55 18.41 -25.73
C THR A 129 0.90 17.92 -25.66
N ILE A 130 1.19 16.96 -24.81
CA ILE A 130 2.50 16.33 -24.76
C ILE A 130 2.67 15.43 -25.99
N ALA A 131 3.65 15.75 -26.81
CA ALA A 131 3.94 15.07 -28.08
C ALA A 131 4.61 13.70 -27.85
N ALA A 132 4.00 12.85 -27.00
CA ALA A 132 4.43 11.49 -26.72
C ALA A 132 3.22 10.56 -26.72
N LYS A 133 3.28 9.49 -27.49
CA LYS A 133 2.26 8.44 -27.61
C LYS A 133 2.72 7.11 -27.00
N SER A 134 3.96 7.05 -26.56
CA SER A 134 4.60 5.88 -25.95
C SER A 134 5.56 6.30 -24.86
N VAL A 135 5.96 5.36 -24.01
CA VAL A 135 6.99 5.58 -22.99
C VAL A 135 8.33 5.96 -23.64
N LYS A 136 8.70 5.33 -24.77
CA LYS A 136 9.93 5.66 -25.50
C LYS A 136 9.95 7.10 -26.00
N GLU A 137 8.84 7.57 -26.56
CA GLU A 137 8.69 8.95 -27.01
C GLU A 137 8.71 9.94 -25.84
N LEU A 138 8.09 9.58 -24.71
CA LEU A 138 8.14 10.41 -23.50
C LEU A 138 9.58 10.53 -22.97
N ILE A 139 10.35 9.44 -22.95
CA ILE A 139 11.76 9.45 -22.54
C ILE A 139 12.58 10.36 -23.48
N ALA A 140 12.40 10.23 -24.79
CA ALA A 140 13.10 11.08 -25.76
C ALA A 140 12.75 12.56 -25.57
N LEU A 141 11.46 12.86 -25.37
CA LEU A 141 11.00 14.23 -25.13
C LEU A 141 11.54 14.81 -23.81
N ALA A 142 11.53 14.03 -22.73
CA ALA A 142 12.02 14.46 -21.42
C ALA A 142 13.54 14.73 -21.37
N LYS A 143 14.30 14.20 -22.32
CA LYS A 143 15.74 14.50 -22.48
C LYS A 143 16.02 15.82 -23.18
N THR A 144 15.04 16.37 -23.90
CA THR A 144 15.20 17.59 -24.72
C THR A 144 14.32 18.74 -24.25
N LYS A 145 13.27 18.47 -23.48
CA LYS A 145 12.35 19.47 -22.95
C LYS A 145 12.18 19.31 -21.44
N SER A 146 12.04 20.43 -20.76
CA SER A 146 11.63 20.43 -19.35
C SER A 146 10.18 20.00 -19.26
N LEU A 147 9.92 18.91 -18.55
CA LEU A 147 8.60 18.39 -18.20
C LEU A 147 8.42 18.44 -16.69
N ASN A 148 7.17 18.54 -16.26
CA ASN A 148 6.79 18.43 -14.85
C ASN A 148 5.80 17.28 -14.65
N GLY A 149 5.96 16.57 -13.54
CA GLY A 149 5.12 15.44 -13.16
C GLY A 149 4.49 15.66 -11.80
N GLY A 150 3.17 15.59 -11.72
CA GLY A 150 2.45 15.72 -10.46
C GLY A 150 2.38 14.43 -9.67
N SER A 151 2.16 14.53 -8.36
CA SER A 151 1.81 13.40 -7.51
C SER A 151 0.86 13.80 -6.38
N SER A 152 0.34 12.81 -5.66
CA SER A 152 -0.51 13.03 -4.47
C SER A 152 0.25 13.54 -3.24
N GLY A 153 1.52 13.86 -3.37
CA GLY A 153 2.40 14.35 -2.30
C GLY A 153 3.73 13.63 -2.25
N ILE A 154 4.66 14.19 -1.49
CA ILE A 154 6.00 13.63 -1.30
C ILE A 154 5.92 12.28 -0.57
N GLY A 155 6.71 11.29 -1.00
CA GLY A 155 6.71 9.92 -0.47
C GLY A 155 5.53 9.06 -0.95
N GLY A 156 4.56 9.64 -1.66
CA GLY A 156 3.47 8.87 -2.26
C GLY A 156 3.93 7.97 -3.41
N ALA A 157 3.15 6.91 -3.71
CA ALA A 157 3.49 5.95 -4.76
C ALA A 157 3.72 6.60 -6.14
N GLY A 158 2.91 7.62 -6.49
CA GLY A 158 3.08 8.36 -7.76
C GLY A 158 4.37 9.19 -7.81
N HIS A 159 4.78 9.80 -6.70
CA HIS A 159 6.07 10.48 -6.59
C HIS A 159 7.23 9.51 -6.83
N LEU A 160 7.24 8.40 -6.09
CA LEU A 160 8.35 7.45 -6.21
C LEU A 160 8.35 6.70 -7.55
N ALA A 161 7.18 6.49 -8.17
CA ALA A 161 7.12 6.01 -9.54
C ALA A 161 7.78 6.98 -10.53
N LEU A 162 7.59 8.29 -10.36
CA LEU A 162 8.26 9.33 -11.13
C LEU A 162 9.78 9.32 -10.89
N GLU A 163 10.22 9.20 -9.63
CA GLU A 163 11.65 9.13 -9.29
C GLU A 163 12.31 7.88 -9.85
N LEU A 164 11.65 6.71 -9.73
CA LEU A 164 12.12 5.48 -10.35
C LEU A 164 12.21 5.63 -11.88
N PHE A 165 11.23 6.30 -12.51
CA PHE A 165 11.24 6.57 -13.93
C PHE A 165 12.42 7.45 -14.31
N ASN A 166 12.64 8.54 -13.59
CA ASN A 166 13.77 9.44 -13.80
C ASN A 166 15.12 8.71 -13.72
N VAL A 167 15.30 7.92 -12.66
CA VAL A 167 16.53 7.12 -12.46
C VAL A 167 16.70 6.08 -13.57
N SER A 168 15.64 5.33 -13.91
CA SER A 168 15.71 4.24 -14.90
C SER A 168 15.90 4.73 -16.33
N ALA A 169 15.31 5.88 -16.68
CA ALA A 169 15.33 6.45 -18.02
C ALA A 169 16.47 7.47 -18.22
N GLY A 170 17.15 7.89 -17.15
CA GLY A 170 18.14 8.98 -17.19
C GLY A 170 17.50 10.32 -17.56
N THR A 171 16.29 10.60 -17.05
CA THR A 171 15.54 11.84 -17.28
C THR A 171 15.53 12.71 -16.02
N LYS A 172 15.06 13.98 -16.16
CA LYS A 172 14.95 14.95 -15.06
C LYS A 172 13.59 15.63 -15.10
N ILE A 173 12.52 14.84 -15.06
CA ILE A 173 11.15 15.38 -14.97
C ILE A 173 10.98 15.96 -13.57
N THR A 174 10.61 17.25 -13.48
CA THR A 174 10.48 17.95 -12.19
C THR A 174 9.22 17.47 -11.45
N HIS A 175 9.36 17.09 -10.19
CA HIS A 175 8.23 16.69 -9.36
C HIS A 175 7.47 17.92 -8.83
N VAL A 176 6.14 17.86 -8.91
CA VAL A 176 5.21 18.84 -8.35
C VAL A 176 4.28 18.13 -7.35
N PRO A 177 4.48 18.33 -6.03
CA PRO A 177 3.65 17.71 -5.01
C PRO A 177 2.30 18.40 -4.85
N TYR A 178 1.22 17.61 -4.72
CA TYR A 178 -0.14 18.07 -4.43
C TYR A 178 -0.65 17.46 -3.10
N LYS A 179 -1.69 18.06 -2.54
CA LYS A 179 -2.38 17.52 -1.35
C LYS A 179 -3.41 16.46 -1.77
N GLY A 180 -2.96 15.42 -2.51
CA GLY A 180 -3.79 14.32 -2.99
C GLY A 180 -3.83 14.18 -4.51
N GLY A 181 -4.30 13.03 -4.99
CA GLY A 181 -4.35 12.71 -6.43
C GLY A 181 -5.40 13.52 -7.23
N GLY A 182 -6.49 13.95 -6.57
CA GLY A 182 -7.54 14.75 -7.21
C GLY A 182 -7.04 16.09 -7.76
N PRO A 183 -6.43 16.95 -6.94
CA PRO A 183 -5.82 18.20 -7.40
C PRO A 183 -4.77 17.99 -8.50
N ALA A 184 -3.91 16.96 -8.38
CA ALA A 184 -2.93 16.62 -9.42
C ALA A 184 -3.61 16.24 -10.75
N MET A 185 -4.69 15.46 -10.69
CA MET A 185 -5.49 15.11 -11.89
C MET A 185 -6.15 16.32 -12.51
N THR A 186 -6.68 17.26 -11.71
CA THR A 186 -7.29 18.50 -12.19
C THR A 186 -6.28 19.35 -12.96
N ASP A 187 -5.06 19.50 -12.43
CA ASP A 187 -4.00 20.26 -13.08
C ASP A 187 -3.45 19.55 -14.32
N LEU A 188 -3.44 18.22 -14.34
CA LEU A 188 -3.13 17.47 -15.56
C LEU A 188 -4.18 17.71 -16.64
N LEU A 189 -5.46 17.62 -16.29
CA LEU A 189 -6.57 17.90 -17.22
C LEU A 189 -6.54 19.33 -17.74
N GLY A 190 -6.11 20.28 -16.91
CA GLY A 190 -5.93 21.69 -17.27
C GLY A 190 -4.62 22.00 -18.02
N GLY A 191 -3.75 21.00 -18.23
CA GLY A 191 -2.46 21.18 -18.92
C GLY A 191 -1.40 21.95 -18.12
N GLN A 192 -1.60 22.14 -16.80
CA GLN A 192 -0.64 22.82 -15.92
C GLN A 192 0.57 21.96 -15.63
N ILE A 193 0.40 20.62 -15.65
CA ILE A 193 1.47 19.64 -15.54
C ILE A 193 1.46 18.69 -16.73
N SER A 194 2.62 18.11 -17.04
CA SER A 194 2.83 17.30 -18.24
C SER A 194 2.32 15.86 -18.08
N LEU A 195 2.49 15.27 -16.89
CA LEU A 195 2.20 13.86 -16.62
C LEU A 195 1.95 13.59 -15.14
N ILE A 196 1.34 12.43 -14.87
CA ILE A 196 1.28 11.83 -13.53
C ILE A 196 1.33 10.30 -13.62
N PHE A 197 1.82 9.66 -12.56
CA PHE A 197 1.59 8.23 -12.29
C PHE A 197 0.36 8.14 -11.39
N ALA A 198 -0.82 8.03 -12.01
CA ALA A 198 -2.11 8.06 -11.33
C ALA A 198 -2.61 6.65 -11.01
N THR A 199 -3.41 6.49 -9.95
CA THR A 199 -4.11 5.23 -9.71
C THR A 199 -5.05 4.92 -10.87
N ALA A 200 -5.20 3.64 -11.22
CA ALA A 200 -6.08 3.20 -12.30
C ALA A 200 -7.51 3.74 -12.13
N ALA A 201 -8.04 3.67 -10.91
CA ALA A 201 -9.38 4.18 -10.60
C ALA A 201 -9.59 5.66 -10.96
N SER A 202 -8.57 6.51 -10.75
CA SER A 202 -8.66 7.94 -11.09
C SER A 202 -8.34 8.24 -12.55
N ALA A 203 -7.52 7.41 -13.21
CA ALA A 203 -7.05 7.68 -14.58
C ALA A 203 -7.99 7.11 -15.65
N ILE A 204 -8.51 5.90 -15.48
CA ILE A 204 -9.26 5.16 -16.50
C ILE A 204 -10.44 5.99 -17.08
N PRO A 205 -11.32 6.64 -16.30
CA PRO A 205 -12.41 7.42 -16.86
C PRO A 205 -11.96 8.54 -17.79
N HIS A 206 -10.83 9.17 -17.48
CA HIS A 206 -10.27 10.26 -18.28
C HIS A 206 -9.51 9.75 -19.51
N VAL A 207 -8.84 8.58 -19.42
CA VAL A 207 -8.23 7.92 -20.57
C VAL A 207 -9.30 7.46 -21.56
N GLN A 208 -10.36 6.82 -21.08
CA GLN A 208 -11.47 6.35 -21.92
C GLN A 208 -12.22 7.49 -22.59
N SER A 209 -12.37 8.64 -21.93
CA SER A 209 -12.98 9.83 -22.53
C SER A 209 -12.01 10.65 -23.40
N GLY A 210 -10.76 10.23 -23.56
CA GLY A 210 -9.75 10.93 -24.37
C GLY A 210 -9.23 12.25 -23.79
N LYS A 211 -9.60 12.59 -22.56
CA LYS A 211 -9.17 13.82 -21.88
C LYS A 211 -7.69 13.81 -21.49
N ILE A 212 -7.13 12.63 -21.24
CA ILE A 212 -5.70 12.41 -21.04
C ILE A 212 -5.28 11.16 -21.83
N ARG A 213 -3.99 11.01 -22.07
CA ARG A 213 -3.45 9.85 -22.78
C ARG A 213 -2.75 8.91 -21.79
N GLY A 214 -3.22 7.64 -21.71
CA GLY A 214 -2.52 6.56 -21.02
C GLY A 214 -1.35 6.07 -21.88
N LEU A 215 -0.18 5.90 -21.28
CA LEU A 215 0.98 5.38 -21.98
C LEU A 215 1.35 3.95 -21.58
N ALA A 216 1.29 3.65 -20.27
CA ALA A 216 1.65 2.34 -19.74
C ALA A 216 1.15 2.16 -18.31
N VAL A 217 1.02 0.91 -17.87
CA VAL A 217 0.81 0.56 -16.45
C VAL A 217 2.16 0.33 -15.77
N THR A 218 2.21 0.58 -14.46
CA THR A 218 3.45 0.45 -13.66
C THR A 218 3.67 -0.93 -13.06
N THR A 219 2.75 -1.86 -13.31
CA THR A 219 2.80 -3.25 -12.85
C THR A 219 3.82 -4.06 -13.65
N ALA A 220 4.35 -5.12 -13.04
CA ALA A 220 5.27 -6.06 -13.72
C ALA A 220 4.59 -6.80 -14.91
N LYS A 221 3.26 -6.96 -14.84
CA LYS A 221 2.44 -7.56 -15.89
C LYS A 221 1.35 -6.59 -16.33
N ARG A 222 0.82 -6.75 -17.55
CA ARG A 222 -0.33 -5.96 -18.03
C ARG A 222 -1.53 -6.11 -17.10
N SER A 223 -2.24 -5.03 -16.85
CA SER A 223 -3.46 -5.02 -16.06
C SER A 223 -4.65 -5.43 -16.91
N GLN A 224 -5.63 -6.11 -16.32
CA GLN A 224 -6.91 -6.39 -16.95
C GLN A 224 -7.87 -5.18 -16.95
N LEU A 225 -7.51 -4.12 -16.21
CA LEU A 225 -8.32 -2.90 -16.07
C LEU A 225 -8.28 -2.00 -17.32
N VAL A 226 -7.18 -2.04 -18.07
CA VAL A 226 -6.93 -1.17 -19.22
C VAL A 226 -5.97 -1.86 -20.20
N ASP A 227 -6.25 -1.73 -21.49
CA ASP A 227 -5.38 -2.27 -22.53
C ASP A 227 -4.20 -1.31 -22.80
N LEU A 228 -3.22 -1.38 -21.93
CA LEU A 228 -1.96 -0.65 -22.01
C LEU A 228 -0.79 -1.60 -21.76
N PRO A 229 0.37 -1.37 -22.41
CA PRO A 229 1.60 -2.09 -22.10
C PRO A 229 2.09 -1.74 -20.69
N THR A 230 3.03 -2.52 -20.15
CA THR A 230 3.77 -2.12 -18.96
C THR A 230 4.86 -1.13 -19.31
N VAL A 231 5.31 -0.32 -18.34
CA VAL A 231 6.50 0.54 -18.51
C VAL A 231 7.73 -0.32 -18.80
N ALA A 232 7.82 -1.51 -18.20
CA ALA A 232 8.90 -2.46 -18.45
C ALA A 232 8.96 -2.93 -19.92
N GLU A 233 7.81 -3.35 -20.48
CA GLU A 233 7.69 -3.73 -21.91
C GLU A 233 7.98 -2.56 -22.85
N SER A 234 7.75 -1.36 -22.40
CA SER A 234 7.82 -0.13 -23.21
C SER A 234 9.21 0.55 -23.22
N GLY A 235 10.24 -0.12 -22.70
CA GLY A 235 11.64 0.33 -22.84
C GLY A 235 12.41 0.54 -21.54
N LEU A 236 11.84 0.22 -20.38
CA LEU A 236 12.52 0.25 -19.08
C LEU A 236 12.44 -1.13 -18.40
N PRO A 237 13.21 -2.13 -18.84
CA PRO A 237 13.18 -3.47 -18.29
C PRO A 237 13.34 -3.48 -16.77
N GLY A 238 12.51 -4.25 -16.07
CA GLY A 238 12.53 -4.33 -14.61
C GLY A 238 11.82 -3.17 -13.88
N PHE A 239 11.24 -2.21 -14.61
CA PHE A 239 10.45 -1.16 -13.99
C PHE A 239 9.19 -1.75 -13.37
N GLU A 240 9.03 -1.55 -12.08
CA GLU A 240 7.83 -1.88 -11.32
C GLU A 240 7.64 -0.88 -10.18
N ALA A 241 6.52 -0.15 -10.20
CA ALA A 241 6.19 0.88 -9.22
C ALA A 241 4.72 0.78 -8.81
N ASN A 242 4.35 -0.35 -8.22
CA ASN A 242 3.00 -0.57 -7.73
C ASN A 242 2.77 0.12 -6.40
N ASN A 243 1.56 0.57 -6.18
CA ASN A 243 1.07 0.82 -4.84
C ASN A 243 0.42 -0.47 -4.31
N TRP A 244 0.53 -0.73 -3.02
CA TRP A 244 -0.10 -1.88 -2.40
C TRP A 244 -0.54 -1.57 -0.97
N TYR A 245 -1.55 -2.31 -0.52
CA TYR A 245 -2.02 -2.28 0.85
C TYR A 245 -1.94 -3.67 1.46
N GLY A 246 -1.66 -3.72 2.75
CA GLY A 246 -1.61 -4.98 3.47
C GLY A 246 -1.95 -4.81 4.95
N ILE A 247 -2.25 -5.92 5.58
CA ILE A 247 -2.65 -5.97 6.98
C ILE A 247 -1.45 -6.32 7.83
N VAL A 248 -1.21 -5.50 8.85
CA VAL A 248 -0.18 -5.73 9.88
C VAL A 248 -0.77 -5.52 11.27
N VAL A 249 -0.12 -6.11 12.26
CA VAL A 249 -0.46 -6.03 13.70
C VAL A 249 0.79 -5.69 14.51
N PRO A 250 0.69 -5.35 15.81
CA PRO A 250 1.87 -5.22 16.67
C PRO A 250 2.76 -6.47 16.64
N ALA A 251 4.08 -6.29 16.64
CA ALA A 251 5.06 -7.38 16.43
C ALA A 251 4.91 -8.57 17.40
N LYS A 252 4.51 -8.29 18.66
CA LYS A 252 4.36 -9.31 19.72
C LYS A 252 3.00 -10.02 19.70
N THR A 253 2.16 -9.79 18.69
CA THR A 253 0.86 -10.47 18.57
C THR A 253 1.06 -11.98 18.47
N PRO A 254 0.35 -12.80 19.28
CA PRO A 254 0.50 -14.25 19.27
C PRO A 254 0.27 -14.86 17.89
N ARG A 255 1.09 -15.82 17.50
CA ARG A 255 1.01 -16.46 16.19
C ARG A 255 -0.37 -17.03 15.85
N PRO A 256 -1.10 -17.70 16.77
CA PRO A 256 -2.44 -18.19 16.46
C PRO A 256 -3.43 -17.08 16.08
N ILE A 257 -3.28 -15.87 16.62
CA ILE A 257 -4.10 -14.71 16.26
C ILE A 257 -3.76 -14.22 14.86
N ILE A 258 -2.46 -14.14 14.53
CA ILE A 258 -2.00 -13.78 13.18
C ILE A 258 -2.53 -14.78 12.15
N ASP A 259 -2.43 -16.07 12.42
CA ASP A 259 -2.90 -17.13 11.52
C ASP A 259 -4.43 -17.08 11.35
N ARG A 260 -5.18 -16.81 12.43
CA ARG A 260 -6.63 -16.61 12.37
C ARG A 260 -6.98 -15.41 11.49
N LEU A 261 -6.35 -14.27 11.72
CA LEU A 261 -6.57 -13.06 10.90
C LEU A 261 -6.20 -13.31 9.44
N ASN A 262 -5.04 -13.91 9.17
CA ASN A 262 -4.63 -14.26 7.80
C ASN A 262 -5.69 -15.11 7.10
N LYS A 263 -6.12 -16.21 7.72
CA LYS A 263 -7.16 -17.10 7.18
C LYS A 263 -8.43 -16.34 6.80
N GLU A 264 -8.92 -15.46 7.68
CA GLU A 264 -10.17 -14.74 7.44
C GLU A 264 -10.00 -13.65 6.37
N PHE A 265 -8.88 -12.89 6.38
CA PHE A 265 -8.60 -11.92 5.34
C PHE A 265 -8.45 -12.58 3.96
N VAL A 266 -7.70 -13.68 3.85
CA VAL A 266 -7.55 -14.42 2.58
C VAL A 266 -8.89 -14.92 2.06
N ALA A 267 -9.76 -15.43 2.94
CA ALA A 267 -11.08 -15.88 2.56
C ALA A 267 -11.97 -14.72 2.07
N VAL A 268 -11.94 -13.55 2.76
CA VAL A 268 -12.70 -12.36 2.36
C VAL A 268 -12.20 -11.80 1.03
N LEU A 269 -10.88 -11.67 0.85
CA LEU A 269 -10.29 -11.18 -0.40
C LEU A 269 -10.64 -12.08 -1.59
N ASN A 270 -10.79 -13.40 -1.37
CA ASN A 270 -11.17 -14.33 -2.40
C ASN A 270 -12.67 -14.42 -2.67
N ALA A 271 -13.53 -13.78 -1.87
CA ALA A 271 -14.95 -13.76 -2.09
C ALA A 271 -15.32 -13.01 -3.39
N PRO A 272 -16.21 -13.58 -4.27
CA PRO A 272 -16.48 -13.00 -5.59
C PRO A 272 -17.02 -11.57 -5.56
N ASP A 273 -17.87 -11.26 -4.59
CA ASP A 273 -18.44 -9.93 -4.38
C ASP A 273 -17.36 -8.91 -3.99
N VAL A 274 -16.47 -9.27 -3.06
CA VAL A 274 -15.35 -8.44 -2.64
C VAL A 274 -14.35 -8.22 -3.79
N LYS A 275 -14.00 -9.27 -4.53
CA LYS A 275 -13.17 -9.15 -5.75
C LYS A 275 -13.76 -8.16 -6.74
N SER A 276 -15.06 -8.28 -7.01
CA SER A 276 -15.76 -7.37 -7.94
C SER A 276 -15.74 -5.93 -7.46
N ILE A 277 -15.93 -5.67 -6.14
CA ILE A 277 -15.86 -4.32 -5.57
C ILE A 277 -14.44 -3.76 -5.73
N LEU A 278 -13.42 -4.52 -5.33
CA LEU A 278 -12.01 -4.08 -5.39
C LEU A 278 -11.57 -3.87 -6.84
N PHE A 279 -11.94 -4.76 -7.76
CA PHE A 279 -11.62 -4.61 -9.18
C PHE A 279 -12.19 -3.30 -9.76
N ARG A 280 -13.45 -2.97 -9.46
CA ARG A 280 -14.04 -1.67 -9.89
C ARG A 280 -13.32 -0.46 -9.30
N GLN A 281 -12.61 -0.61 -8.17
CA GLN A 281 -11.76 0.42 -7.58
C GLN A 281 -10.34 0.44 -8.16
N GLY A 282 -10.05 -0.38 -9.18
CA GLY A 282 -8.72 -0.45 -9.77
C GLY A 282 -7.71 -1.22 -8.92
N LEU A 283 -8.20 -2.14 -8.09
CA LEU A 283 -7.39 -2.93 -7.17
C LEU A 283 -7.44 -4.41 -7.55
N ASP A 284 -6.28 -5.01 -7.68
CA ASP A 284 -6.11 -6.45 -7.83
C ASP A 284 -5.85 -7.09 -6.47
N ILE A 285 -6.56 -8.18 -6.14
CA ILE A 285 -6.31 -8.90 -4.89
C ILE A 285 -4.92 -9.55 -4.94
N ALA A 286 -4.22 -9.51 -3.80
CA ALA A 286 -2.88 -10.07 -3.67
C ALA A 286 -2.68 -10.84 -2.34
N PRO A 287 -3.63 -11.73 -1.94
CA PRO A 287 -3.54 -12.41 -0.66
C PRO A 287 -2.26 -13.26 -0.57
N SER A 288 -1.64 -13.24 0.59
CA SER A 288 -0.39 -13.95 0.86
C SER A 288 -0.35 -14.53 2.26
N THR A 289 0.61 -15.42 2.52
CA THR A 289 0.94 -15.81 3.90
C THR A 289 1.64 -14.66 4.63
N PRO A 290 1.66 -14.66 5.96
CA PRO A 290 2.41 -13.68 6.75
C PRO A 290 3.89 -13.61 6.36
N GLU A 291 4.54 -14.76 6.15
CA GLU A 291 5.96 -14.86 5.79
C GLU A 291 6.23 -14.26 4.40
N ALA A 292 5.38 -14.59 3.42
CA ALA A 292 5.51 -14.06 2.07
C ALA A 292 5.31 -12.53 2.05
N PHE A 293 4.38 -12.02 2.84
CA PHE A 293 4.18 -10.57 2.95
C PHE A 293 5.36 -9.90 3.66
N GLY A 294 5.90 -10.49 4.72
CA GLY A 294 7.10 -9.98 5.39
C GLY A 294 8.32 -9.92 4.46
N ALA A 295 8.54 -10.98 3.67
CA ALA A 295 9.59 -11.00 2.66
C ALA A 295 9.38 -9.92 1.58
N TYR A 296 8.12 -9.70 1.16
CA TYR A 296 7.75 -8.67 0.19
C TYR A 296 8.01 -7.26 0.74
N ILE A 297 7.59 -6.94 1.98
CA ILE A 297 7.90 -5.66 2.64
C ILE A 297 9.41 -5.41 2.65
N LYS A 298 10.21 -6.41 3.02
CA LYS A 298 11.68 -6.28 3.06
C LYS A 298 12.27 -6.01 1.68
N SER A 299 11.80 -6.69 0.64
CA SER A 299 12.25 -6.46 -0.74
C SER A 299 11.90 -5.07 -1.24
N GLU A 300 10.67 -4.61 -0.97
CA GLU A 300 10.21 -3.26 -1.30
C GLU A 300 11.02 -2.19 -0.56
N THR A 301 11.26 -2.36 0.74
CA THR A 301 12.12 -1.43 1.50
C THR A 301 13.50 -1.31 0.89
N THR A 302 14.11 -2.43 0.49
CA THR A 302 15.43 -2.45 -0.16
C THR A 302 15.41 -1.74 -1.52
N LYS A 303 14.38 -1.99 -2.32
CA LYS A 303 14.18 -1.35 -3.63
C LYS A 303 14.06 0.16 -3.48
N TRP A 304 13.13 0.62 -2.65
CA TRP A 304 12.84 2.03 -2.49
C TRP A 304 13.95 2.81 -1.80
N ALA A 305 14.71 2.19 -0.89
CA ALA A 305 15.92 2.80 -0.32
C ALA A 305 16.96 3.17 -1.40
N LYS A 306 17.13 2.30 -2.42
CA LYS A 306 18.02 2.59 -3.54
C LYS A 306 17.51 3.76 -4.40
N VAL A 307 16.20 3.77 -4.68
CA VAL A 307 15.56 4.84 -5.47
C VAL A 307 15.65 6.19 -4.76
N ILE A 308 15.28 6.24 -3.47
CA ILE A 308 15.35 7.46 -2.65
C ILE A 308 16.78 8.01 -2.61
N LYS A 309 17.77 7.13 -2.39
CA LYS A 309 19.18 7.53 -2.38
C LYS A 309 19.64 8.07 -3.75
N ALA A 310 19.22 7.43 -4.83
CA ALA A 310 19.62 7.83 -6.19
C ALA A 310 18.94 9.11 -6.66
N SER A 311 17.66 9.33 -6.29
CA SER A 311 16.91 10.55 -6.67
C SER A 311 17.20 11.74 -5.77
N GLY A 312 17.72 11.51 -4.54
CA GLY A 312 17.88 12.56 -3.53
C GLY A 312 16.55 13.04 -2.95
N ALA A 313 15.46 12.27 -3.10
CA ALA A 313 14.14 12.60 -2.54
C ALA A 313 14.23 12.79 -1.02
N LYS A 314 13.58 13.85 -0.52
CA LYS A 314 13.54 14.22 0.90
C LYS A 314 12.09 14.39 1.36
N PRO A 315 11.78 14.18 2.65
CA PRO A 315 10.47 14.54 3.21
C PRO A 315 10.28 16.08 3.16
N GLU A 316 9.02 16.50 3.30
CA GLU A 316 8.68 17.93 3.47
C GLU A 316 9.18 18.44 4.82
#